data_32f469e928566711ba1a35cc1739f166
#
_entry.id   32f469e928566711ba1a35cc1739f166
#
_cell.length_a   1.000
_cell.length_b   1.000
_cell.length_c   1.000
_cell.angle_alpha   90.00
_cell.angle_beta   90.00
_cell.angle_gamma   90.00
#
_symmetry.space_group_name_H-M   'P 1'
#
loop_
_entity.id
_entity.type
_entity.pdbx_description
1 polymer ?
#
loop_
_entity_poly.entity_id
_entity_poly.type
_entity_poly.pdbx_seq_one_letter_code
_entity_poly.pdbx_strand_id
1 'polypeptide(L)'
;MIKDSKINLTFLRKINFLTLFFLSIFISSESMMEYEIEHESISRSYLKYIPIDLNLKNEVDLFIGLHGYTGTATGFEKQTTGGFNDAADKYKFLAIYPQGLYFNSIENDSSSFVSSWNDLAGSKTKTPNGEICAIDADIYPQYPNCNSGGRCAWTSCSDDLGFIKKIIDRAKEDHKIRDIYLLGMSNGGMMAQALACKYPSIFKGVVNVVGMQQKDLSCIPDKPVNFIIYGSIKDTVVPPINIKASDGYFYEPMEDTFHAWSKQFECQYIQQSSFNLNDDFEKNIASDCKNNVQIISLL
;
A
#
# COMPACT_ATOMS: atom_id res chain seq x y z
N MET A 1 16.85 26.06 -82.28
CA MET A 1 16.96 24.59 -82.08
C MET A 1 16.94 24.32 -80.57
N ILE A 2 15.76 24.09 -80.05
CA ILE A 2 15.55 23.77 -78.64
C ILE A 2 15.10 22.28 -78.57
N LYS A 3 15.92 21.43 -77.93
CA LYS A 3 15.64 20.01 -77.76
C LYS A 3 14.75 19.80 -76.55
N ASP A 4 13.58 19.28 -76.79
CA ASP A 4 12.69 18.77 -75.78
C ASP A 4 13.31 17.56 -75.07
N SER A 5 13.46 17.65 -73.77
CA SER A 5 13.76 16.51 -72.91
C SER A 5 12.47 16.02 -72.24
N LYS A 6 11.93 14.90 -72.72
CA LYS A 6 10.82 14.21 -72.10
C LYS A 6 11.27 13.59 -70.78
N ILE A 7 10.72 14.09 -69.66
CA ILE A 7 10.89 13.48 -68.35
C ILE A 7 9.99 12.26 -68.27
N ASN A 8 10.59 11.13 -68.02
CA ASN A 8 9.95 9.82 -67.95
C ASN A 8 9.15 9.63 -66.66
N LEU A 9 7.82 9.67 -66.74
CA LEU A 9 6.86 9.66 -65.64
C LEU A 9 6.73 8.30 -64.94
N THR A 10 7.58 7.33 -65.27
CA THR A 10 7.50 5.95 -64.73
C THR A 10 8.31 5.75 -63.46
N PHE A 11 9.06 6.76 -62.99
CA PHE A 11 9.88 6.58 -61.79
C PHE A 11 9.21 7.07 -60.52
N LEU A 12 8.11 7.80 -60.60
CA LEU A 12 7.37 8.37 -59.46
C LEU A 12 6.28 7.47 -58.89
N ARG A 13 6.04 6.29 -59.46
CA ARG A 13 5.03 5.35 -58.99
C ARG A 13 5.53 4.24 -58.06
N LYS A 14 6.83 4.10 -57.87
CA LYS A 14 7.45 3.08 -57.01
C LYS A 14 7.90 3.54 -55.61
N ILE A 15 7.84 4.83 -55.32
CA ILE A 15 8.27 5.34 -54.00
C ILE A 15 7.12 5.46 -53.00
N ASN A 16 5.86 5.44 -53.44
CA ASN A 16 4.71 5.59 -52.55
C ASN A 16 4.18 4.30 -51.94
N PHE A 17 4.81 3.13 -52.16
CA PHE A 17 4.37 1.88 -51.57
C PHE A 17 5.27 1.37 -50.43
N LEU A 18 6.41 2.00 -50.19
CA LEU A 18 7.35 1.56 -49.15
C LEU A 18 7.34 2.45 -47.89
N THR A 19 6.61 3.57 -47.93
CA THR A 19 6.51 4.51 -46.77
C THR A 19 5.24 4.30 -45.93
N LEU A 20 4.37 3.40 -46.32
CA LEU A 20 3.11 3.10 -45.59
C LEU A 20 3.19 1.86 -44.69
N PHE A 21 4.37 1.22 -44.58
CA PHE A 21 4.52 0.00 -43.78
C PHE A 21 5.35 0.16 -42.50
N PHE A 22 5.76 1.36 -42.16
CA PHE A 22 6.53 1.64 -40.93
C PHE A 22 5.83 2.60 -39.97
N LEU A 23 4.52 2.83 -40.10
CA LEU A 23 3.72 3.52 -39.09
C LEU A 23 2.78 2.54 -38.39
N SER A 24 3.30 1.37 -38.07
CA SER A 24 2.64 0.44 -37.19
C SER A 24 3.36 0.40 -35.86
N ILE A 25 2.73 1.06 -34.90
CA ILE A 25 2.62 0.59 -33.54
C ILE A 25 3.89 0.72 -32.70
N PHE A 26 4.13 1.91 -32.19
CA PHE A 26 4.41 2.06 -30.77
C PHE A 26 3.18 2.70 -30.12
N ILE A 27 2.08 1.98 -30.04
CA ILE A 27 1.16 2.15 -28.92
C ILE A 27 1.86 1.40 -27.79
N SER A 28 2.79 2.03 -27.13
CA SER A 28 3.09 1.70 -25.76
C SER A 28 1.81 2.03 -25.01
N SER A 29 0.95 1.07 -24.83
CA SER A 29 -0.14 1.11 -23.88
C SER A 29 0.58 1.27 -22.54
N GLU A 30 0.59 2.47 -21.98
CA GLU A 30 0.98 2.65 -20.59
C GLU A 30 0.03 1.78 -19.77
N SER A 31 0.56 0.67 -19.29
CA SER A 31 -0.16 -0.25 -18.41
C SER A 31 -0.42 0.38 -17.03
N MET A 32 0.21 1.52 -16.73
CA MET A 32 0.07 2.31 -15.52
C MET A 32 -0.59 3.65 -15.81
N MET A 33 -1.67 3.97 -15.10
CA MET A 33 -2.38 5.24 -15.22
C MET A 33 -2.69 5.84 -13.84
N GLU A 34 -2.63 7.17 -13.75
CA GLU A 34 -3.05 7.91 -12.58
C GLU A 34 -4.54 8.28 -12.69
N TYR A 35 -5.24 8.15 -11.59
CA TYR A 35 -6.65 8.50 -11.45
C TYR A 35 -6.84 9.42 -10.26
N GLU A 36 -7.83 10.29 -10.36
CA GLU A 36 -8.28 11.12 -9.26
C GLU A 36 -9.68 10.69 -8.79
N ILE A 37 -9.92 10.84 -7.50
CA ILE A 37 -11.21 10.60 -6.88
C ILE A 37 -11.42 11.61 -5.75
N GLU A 38 -12.58 12.26 -5.72
CA GLU A 38 -12.93 13.17 -4.65
C GLU A 38 -13.32 12.37 -3.39
N HIS A 39 -12.74 12.71 -2.24
CA HIS A 39 -13.11 12.17 -0.94
C HIS A 39 -13.05 13.28 0.10
N GLU A 40 -14.14 13.51 0.86
CA GLU A 40 -14.28 14.61 1.83
C GLU A 40 -13.95 16.00 1.24
N SER A 41 -14.38 16.25 -0.02
CA SER A 41 -14.08 17.48 -0.77
C SER A 41 -12.59 17.73 -1.03
N ILE A 42 -11.77 16.69 -0.97
CA ILE A 42 -10.35 16.71 -1.34
C ILE A 42 -10.18 15.80 -2.56
N SER A 43 -9.52 16.31 -3.62
CA SER A 43 -9.06 15.45 -4.71
C SER A 43 -7.90 14.59 -4.23
N ARG A 44 -8.05 13.28 -4.33
CA ARG A 44 -7.07 12.27 -3.95
C ARG A 44 -6.71 11.46 -5.17
N SER A 45 -5.45 11.07 -5.30
CA SER A 45 -5.01 10.28 -6.45
C SER A 45 -4.63 8.85 -6.09
N TYR A 46 -4.61 7.99 -7.11
CA TYR A 46 -4.06 6.64 -7.05
C TYR A 46 -3.55 6.20 -8.42
N LEU A 47 -2.55 5.35 -8.42
CA LEU A 47 -2.10 4.67 -9.63
C LEU A 47 -2.84 3.34 -9.79
N LYS A 48 -3.20 3.01 -11.03
CA LYS A 48 -3.77 1.70 -11.39
C LYS A 48 -2.93 1.07 -12.49
N TYR A 49 -2.45 -0.13 -12.24
CA TYR A 49 -1.74 -0.97 -13.19
C TYR A 49 -2.62 -2.09 -13.70
N ILE A 50 -2.71 -2.21 -15.00
CA ILE A 50 -3.47 -3.27 -15.69
C ILE A 50 -2.49 -4.04 -16.58
N PRO A 51 -2.20 -5.31 -16.29
CA PRO A 51 -1.41 -6.16 -17.20
C PRO A 51 -1.99 -6.18 -18.61
N ILE A 52 -1.12 -6.06 -19.63
CA ILE A 52 -1.56 -5.95 -21.03
C ILE A 52 -2.46 -7.12 -21.45
N ASP A 53 -2.14 -8.33 -21.00
CA ASP A 53 -2.88 -9.55 -21.36
C ASP A 53 -4.00 -9.89 -20.35
N LEU A 54 -4.33 -9.00 -19.45
CA LEU A 54 -5.37 -9.24 -18.45
C LEU A 54 -6.77 -9.12 -19.09
N ASN A 55 -7.52 -10.21 -19.08
CA ASN A 55 -8.88 -10.20 -19.60
C ASN A 55 -9.89 -9.70 -18.56
N LEU A 56 -10.16 -8.40 -18.57
CA LEU A 56 -11.07 -7.72 -17.65
C LEU A 56 -12.56 -8.10 -17.79
N LYS A 57 -12.94 -8.91 -18.80
CA LYS A 57 -14.28 -9.48 -18.91
C LYS A 57 -14.50 -10.61 -17.91
N ASN A 58 -13.41 -11.27 -17.49
CA ASN A 58 -13.41 -12.31 -16.48
C ASN A 58 -13.32 -11.70 -15.07
N GLU A 59 -13.52 -12.56 -14.06
CA GLU A 59 -13.19 -12.22 -12.68
C GLU A 59 -11.67 -12.11 -12.52
N VAL A 60 -11.23 -11.05 -11.82
CA VAL A 60 -9.81 -10.76 -11.56
C VAL A 60 -9.60 -10.44 -10.09
N ASP A 61 -8.42 -10.74 -9.58
CA ASP A 61 -8.03 -10.32 -8.23
C ASP A 61 -7.54 -8.89 -8.25
N LEU A 62 -7.68 -8.21 -7.12
CA LEU A 62 -7.20 -6.85 -6.89
C LEU A 62 -6.13 -6.86 -5.81
N PHE A 63 -4.97 -6.33 -6.12
CA PHE A 63 -3.93 -6.00 -5.16
C PHE A 63 -3.92 -4.50 -4.87
N ILE A 64 -3.81 -4.14 -3.59
CA ILE A 64 -3.67 -2.75 -3.14
C ILE A 64 -2.38 -2.63 -2.35
N GLY A 65 -1.51 -1.69 -2.75
CA GLY A 65 -0.23 -1.42 -2.12
C GLY A 65 -0.17 -0.04 -1.48
N LEU A 66 0.15 0.04 -0.18
CA LEU A 66 0.20 1.27 0.60
C LEU A 66 1.64 1.62 0.98
N HIS A 67 2.10 2.79 0.54
CA HIS A 67 3.44 3.30 0.85
C HIS A 67 3.61 3.69 2.32
N GLY A 68 4.85 3.81 2.79
CA GLY A 68 5.18 4.31 4.11
C GLY A 68 5.12 5.84 4.23
N TYR A 69 5.42 6.36 5.41
CA TYR A 69 5.55 7.80 5.69
C TYR A 69 6.57 8.43 4.74
N THR A 70 6.28 9.62 4.22
CA THR A 70 7.01 10.34 3.17
C THR A 70 7.11 9.61 1.81
N GLY A 71 6.53 8.42 1.70
CA GLY A 71 6.49 7.67 0.45
C GLY A 71 5.49 8.23 -0.56
N THR A 72 5.52 7.67 -1.76
CA THR A 72 4.55 8.00 -2.82
C THR A 72 4.01 6.71 -3.46
N ALA A 73 2.85 6.80 -4.09
CA ALA A 73 2.30 5.71 -4.88
C ALA A 73 3.30 5.21 -5.94
N THR A 74 3.92 6.13 -6.69
CA THR A 74 4.96 5.83 -7.67
C THR A 74 6.22 5.25 -7.03
N GLY A 75 6.65 5.80 -5.88
CA GLY A 75 7.82 5.29 -5.16
C GLY A 75 7.59 3.87 -4.68
N PHE A 76 6.42 3.58 -4.13
CA PHE A 76 6.07 2.25 -3.63
C PHE A 76 5.95 1.22 -4.76
N GLU A 77 5.36 1.60 -5.88
CA GLU A 77 5.29 0.75 -7.07
C GLU A 77 6.69 0.32 -7.54
N LYS A 78 7.69 1.24 -7.48
CA LYS A 78 9.07 1.00 -7.90
C LYS A 78 9.98 0.42 -6.83
N GLN A 79 9.58 0.41 -5.58
CA GLN A 79 10.43 0.14 -4.40
C GLN A 79 10.94 -1.30 -4.34
N THR A 80 10.24 -2.25 -4.94
CA THR A 80 10.65 -3.63 -4.99
C THR A 80 11.33 -3.93 -6.33
N THR A 81 12.43 -4.68 -6.32
CA THR A 81 13.10 -5.14 -7.55
C THR A 81 12.13 -5.99 -8.36
N GLY A 82 11.67 -5.50 -9.51
CA GLY A 82 10.62 -6.09 -10.34
C GLY A 82 9.20 -5.73 -9.90
N GLY A 83 9.00 -5.25 -8.71
CA GLY A 83 7.75 -4.67 -8.21
C GLY A 83 6.54 -5.58 -8.20
N PHE A 84 5.45 -5.03 -7.71
CA PHE A 84 4.16 -5.72 -7.75
C PHE A 84 3.57 -5.75 -9.17
N ASN A 85 4.02 -4.88 -10.07
CA ASN A 85 3.59 -4.89 -11.47
C ASN A 85 4.09 -6.13 -12.21
N ASP A 86 5.36 -6.56 -11.98
CA ASP A 86 5.87 -7.82 -12.52
C ASP A 86 5.09 -9.02 -11.98
N ALA A 87 4.73 -8.97 -10.70
CA ALA A 87 3.87 -9.99 -10.11
C ALA A 87 2.46 -9.95 -10.72
N ALA A 88 1.90 -8.76 -10.98
CA ALA A 88 0.61 -8.59 -11.65
C ALA A 88 0.64 -9.15 -13.07
N ASP A 89 1.71 -8.92 -13.83
CA ASP A 89 1.91 -9.49 -15.17
C ASP A 89 1.97 -11.03 -15.11
N LYS A 90 2.71 -11.56 -14.14
CA LYS A 90 2.90 -13.01 -14.00
C LYS A 90 1.63 -13.72 -13.52
N TYR A 91 0.95 -13.17 -12.53
CA TYR A 91 -0.18 -13.82 -11.85
C TYR A 91 -1.55 -13.28 -12.28
N LYS A 92 -1.59 -12.30 -13.19
CA LYS A 92 -2.78 -11.76 -13.82
C LYS A 92 -3.81 -11.17 -12.85
N PHE A 93 -3.40 -10.16 -12.08
CA PHE A 93 -4.25 -9.38 -11.20
C PHE A 93 -4.15 -7.86 -11.48
N LEU A 94 -5.14 -7.09 -11.06
CA LEU A 94 -5.09 -5.63 -11.03
C LEU A 94 -4.25 -5.17 -9.84
N ALA A 95 -3.38 -4.16 -10.04
CA ALA A 95 -2.69 -3.52 -8.94
C ALA A 95 -3.10 -2.04 -8.83
N ILE A 96 -3.39 -1.60 -7.60
CA ILE A 96 -3.72 -0.22 -7.28
C ILE A 96 -2.78 0.27 -6.17
N TYR A 97 -2.26 1.49 -6.35
CA TYR A 97 -1.39 2.16 -5.40
C TYR A 97 -2.00 3.51 -5.03
N PRO A 98 -2.77 3.57 -3.94
CA PRO A 98 -3.30 4.84 -3.45
C PRO A 98 -2.18 5.78 -3.01
N GLN A 99 -2.43 7.10 -3.12
CA GLN A 99 -1.53 8.14 -2.64
C GLN A 99 -2.03 8.70 -1.29
N GLY A 100 -1.19 8.60 -0.25
CA GLY A 100 -1.41 9.28 1.02
C GLY A 100 -1.43 10.80 0.86
N LEU A 101 -2.10 11.51 1.75
CA LEU A 101 -2.17 12.96 1.65
C LEU A 101 -0.79 13.60 1.68
N TYR A 102 -0.58 14.56 0.76
CA TYR A 102 0.59 15.42 0.73
C TYR A 102 0.36 16.69 1.54
N PHE A 103 1.38 17.12 2.25
CA PHE A 103 1.43 18.41 2.89
C PHE A 103 2.87 18.90 3.05
N ASN A 104 3.06 20.20 3.11
CA ASN A 104 4.38 20.77 3.36
C ASN A 104 4.68 20.74 4.86
N SER A 105 5.87 20.25 5.20
CA SER A 105 6.34 20.24 6.60
C SER A 105 6.89 21.60 7.02
N ILE A 106 7.36 22.41 6.06
CA ILE A 106 7.87 23.78 6.27
C ILE A 106 7.14 24.68 5.29
N GLU A 107 6.50 25.73 5.81
CA GLU A 107 5.82 26.73 4.99
C GLU A 107 6.81 27.39 4.00
N ASN A 108 6.44 27.46 2.74
CA ASN A 108 7.24 28.02 1.63
C ASN A 108 8.50 27.24 1.21
N ASP A 109 8.70 26.02 1.68
CA ASP A 109 9.74 25.12 1.16
C ASP A 109 9.13 23.97 0.37
N SER A 110 9.17 24.06 -0.94
CA SER A 110 8.61 23.04 -1.84
C SER A 110 9.34 21.69 -1.78
N SER A 111 10.54 21.65 -1.19
CA SER A 111 11.31 20.41 -1.01
C SER A 111 10.94 19.66 0.27
N SER A 112 10.19 20.29 1.16
CA SER A 112 9.83 19.77 2.48
C SER A 112 8.44 19.11 2.53
N PHE A 113 8.01 18.50 1.44
CA PHE A 113 6.73 17.82 1.45
C PHE A 113 6.79 16.48 2.22
N VAL A 114 5.66 16.15 2.84
CA VAL A 114 5.42 14.89 3.55
C VAL A 114 4.16 14.27 2.97
N SER A 115 4.13 12.95 2.89
CA SER A 115 2.91 12.21 2.65
C SER A 115 2.69 11.16 3.72
N SER A 116 1.47 10.98 4.17
CA SER A 116 1.16 10.00 5.21
C SER A 116 -0.26 9.47 5.12
N TRP A 117 -0.48 8.40 5.85
CA TRP A 117 -1.78 7.84 6.17
C TRP A 117 -2.15 8.16 7.61
N ASN A 118 -3.43 8.23 7.89
CA ASN A 118 -3.94 8.33 9.25
C ASN A 118 -3.62 7.05 10.03
N ASP A 119 -2.63 7.10 10.90
CA ASP A 119 -2.18 5.97 11.72
C ASP A 119 -3.09 5.67 12.92
N LEU A 120 -4.24 6.36 13.00
CA LEU A 120 -5.24 6.28 14.05
C LEU A 120 -4.80 6.81 15.42
N ALA A 121 -3.51 7.15 15.60
CA ALA A 121 -3.04 7.85 16.81
C ALA A 121 -3.65 9.26 16.89
N GLY A 122 -3.80 9.90 15.74
CA GLY A 122 -4.40 11.22 15.64
C GLY A 122 -3.70 12.23 16.55
N SER A 123 -4.49 12.97 17.31
CA SER A 123 -3.98 13.95 18.28
C SER A 123 -3.72 13.35 19.67
N LYS A 124 -3.61 12.03 19.79
CA LYS A 124 -3.41 11.39 21.09
C LYS A 124 -1.96 11.46 21.53
N THR A 125 -1.77 11.61 22.83
CA THR A 125 -0.47 11.47 23.49
C THR A 125 -0.47 10.28 24.44
N LYS A 126 -1.65 9.85 24.85
CA LYS A 126 -1.86 8.74 25.79
C LYS A 126 -3.17 8.02 25.53
N THR A 127 -3.25 6.82 26.05
CA THR A 127 -4.46 6.00 26.19
C THR A 127 -4.86 5.90 27.66
N PRO A 128 -5.97 5.27 28.02
CA PRO A 128 -6.29 4.95 29.40
C PRO A 128 -5.20 4.13 30.12
N ASN A 129 -4.40 3.38 29.36
CA ASN A 129 -3.34 2.51 29.89
C ASN A 129 -1.99 3.19 30.04
N GLY A 130 -1.83 4.41 29.53
CA GLY A 130 -0.59 5.16 29.64
C GLY A 130 -0.21 5.99 28.42
N GLU A 131 0.98 6.50 28.42
CA GLU A 131 1.55 7.30 27.34
C GLU A 131 1.88 6.41 26.13
N ILE A 132 1.65 6.93 24.92
CA ILE A 132 2.00 6.26 23.66
C ILE A 132 3.28 6.79 23.03
N CYS A 133 3.89 7.80 23.62
CA CYS A 133 5.25 8.25 23.35
C CYS A 133 5.87 8.94 24.57
N ALA A 134 7.19 9.02 24.57
CA ALA A 134 7.96 9.71 25.61
C ALA A 134 7.71 11.22 25.60
N ILE A 135 7.96 11.89 26.74
CA ILE A 135 7.77 13.35 26.86
C ILE A 135 8.68 14.14 25.92
N ASP A 136 9.82 13.58 25.59
CA ASP A 136 10.86 14.10 24.71
C ASP A 136 10.85 13.46 23.31
N ALA A 137 9.77 12.78 22.94
CA ALA A 137 9.62 12.17 21.63
C ALA A 137 9.63 13.22 20.51
N ASP A 138 10.12 12.84 19.36
CA ASP A 138 10.11 13.67 18.15
C ASP A 138 8.68 14.04 17.77
N ILE A 139 8.50 15.25 17.25
CA ILE A 139 7.23 15.73 16.75
C ILE A 139 7.33 15.76 15.21
N TYR A 140 6.59 14.89 14.57
CA TYR A 140 6.52 14.87 13.12
C TYR A 140 5.55 15.92 12.59
N PRO A 141 5.80 16.46 11.37
CA PRO A 141 4.86 17.32 10.69
C PRO A 141 3.50 16.64 10.55
N GLN A 142 2.44 17.37 10.81
CA GLN A 142 1.07 16.88 10.73
C GLN A 142 0.28 17.66 9.68
N TYR A 143 -0.64 16.99 9.02
CA TYR A 143 -1.54 17.65 8.11
C TYR A 143 -2.39 18.69 8.84
N PRO A 144 -2.67 19.85 8.22
CA PRO A 144 -3.37 20.96 8.90
C PRO A 144 -4.76 20.62 9.47
N ASN A 145 -5.38 19.51 9.03
CA ASN A 145 -6.65 19.03 9.58
C ASN A 145 -6.52 18.30 10.92
N CYS A 146 -5.30 17.99 11.37
CA CYS A 146 -5.07 17.44 12.68
C CYS A 146 -5.27 18.52 13.75
N ASN A 147 -6.00 18.17 14.83
CA ASN A 147 -6.10 19.07 15.97
C ASN A 147 -4.72 19.32 16.58
N SER A 148 -4.44 20.57 16.89
CA SER A 148 -3.18 20.94 17.53
C SER A 148 -2.95 20.14 18.82
N GLY A 149 -1.83 19.46 18.94
CA GLY A 149 -1.43 18.70 20.12
C GLY A 149 -1.23 17.21 19.92
N GLY A 150 -1.50 16.68 18.72
CA GLY A 150 -1.13 15.32 18.36
C GLY A 150 0.39 15.18 18.35
N ARG A 151 0.93 14.50 19.34
CA ARG A 151 2.37 14.41 19.56
C ARG A 151 2.97 13.12 19.05
N CYS A 152 2.24 12.05 19.21
CA CYS A 152 2.74 10.69 18.98
C CYS A 152 2.17 10.11 17.68
N ALA A 153 2.16 10.91 16.61
CA ALA A 153 1.51 10.53 15.36
C ALA A 153 2.32 10.93 14.13
N TRP A 154 2.21 10.09 13.10
CA TRP A 154 2.77 10.30 11.77
C TRP A 154 1.64 10.57 10.75
N THR A 155 0.65 11.32 11.13
CA THR A 155 -0.67 11.20 10.56
C THR A 155 -1.10 12.34 9.65
N SER A 156 -2.00 12.02 8.72
CA SER A 156 -2.78 13.00 7.96
C SER A 156 -4.05 13.44 8.69
N CYS A 157 -4.54 12.73 9.71
CA CYS A 157 -5.84 12.89 10.38
C CYS A 157 -7.07 12.87 9.46
N SER A 158 -6.92 12.46 8.21
CA SER A 158 -8.01 12.35 7.22
C SER A 158 -8.67 10.97 7.29
N ASP A 159 -9.85 10.85 6.69
CA ASP A 159 -10.53 9.56 6.52
C ASP A 159 -9.89 8.74 5.39
N ASP A 160 -8.66 8.28 5.61
CA ASP A 160 -7.96 7.42 4.65
C ASP A 160 -8.61 6.04 4.53
N LEU A 161 -9.28 5.55 5.58
CA LEU A 161 -10.06 4.31 5.53
C LEU A 161 -11.20 4.41 4.50
N GLY A 162 -11.96 5.50 4.54
CA GLY A 162 -13.04 5.76 3.60
C GLY A 162 -12.51 6.02 2.17
N PHE A 163 -11.39 6.73 2.04
CA PHE A 163 -10.75 6.95 0.75
C PHE A 163 -10.37 5.62 0.06
N ILE A 164 -9.65 4.73 0.75
CA ILE A 164 -9.25 3.44 0.20
C ILE A 164 -10.48 2.57 -0.08
N LYS A 165 -11.48 2.59 0.80
CA LYS A 165 -12.76 1.91 0.56
C LYS A 165 -13.43 2.41 -0.72
N LYS A 166 -13.45 3.70 -0.97
CA LYS A 166 -14.03 4.30 -2.18
C LYS A 166 -13.28 3.87 -3.46
N ILE A 167 -11.95 3.75 -3.41
CA ILE A 167 -11.16 3.18 -4.52
C ILE A 167 -11.57 1.72 -4.79
N ILE A 168 -11.74 0.92 -3.73
CA ILE A 168 -12.18 -0.48 -3.84
C ILE A 168 -13.57 -0.55 -4.48
N ASP A 169 -14.50 0.29 -4.04
CA ASP A 169 -15.85 0.33 -4.61
C ASP A 169 -15.80 0.69 -6.09
N ARG A 170 -15.01 1.69 -6.46
CA ARG A 170 -14.80 2.08 -7.84
C ARG A 170 -14.21 0.95 -8.68
N ALA A 171 -13.22 0.22 -8.15
CA ALA A 171 -12.66 -0.94 -8.83
C ALA A 171 -13.70 -2.04 -9.06
N LYS A 172 -14.61 -2.27 -8.11
CA LYS A 172 -15.73 -3.23 -8.24
C LYS A 172 -16.82 -2.77 -9.22
N GLU A 173 -17.01 -1.47 -9.37
CA GLU A 173 -17.91 -0.91 -10.39
C GLU A 173 -17.35 -1.10 -11.80
N ASP A 174 -16.04 -0.87 -11.95
CA ASP A 174 -15.35 -0.93 -13.24
C ASP A 174 -15.04 -2.37 -13.70
N HIS A 175 -14.85 -3.32 -12.75
CA HIS A 175 -14.35 -4.67 -13.01
C HIS A 175 -15.01 -5.71 -12.11
N LYS A 176 -15.06 -6.96 -12.57
CA LYS A 176 -15.51 -8.10 -11.77
C LYS A 176 -14.38 -8.53 -10.82
N ILE A 177 -14.30 -7.89 -9.67
CA ILE A 177 -13.29 -8.23 -8.66
C ILE A 177 -13.71 -9.48 -7.88
N ARG A 178 -12.85 -10.51 -7.86
CA ARG A 178 -13.03 -11.76 -7.11
C ARG A 178 -12.53 -11.62 -5.69
N ASP A 179 -11.22 -11.55 -5.50
CA ASP A 179 -10.57 -11.44 -4.20
C ASP A 179 -9.74 -10.15 -4.12
N ILE A 180 -9.62 -9.58 -2.93
CA ILE A 180 -8.84 -8.35 -2.70
C ILE A 180 -7.76 -8.64 -1.69
N TYR A 181 -6.52 -8.31 -2.06
CA TYR A 181 -5.33 -8.42 -1.24
C TYR A 181 -4.75 -7.04 -0.95
N LEU A 182 -4.34 -6.83 0.29
CA LEU A 182 -3.83 -5.55 0.76
C LEU A 182 -2.43 -5.75 1.35
N LEU A 183 -1.49 -4.91 0.97
CA LEU A 183 -0.17 -4.84 1.58
C LEU A 183 0.18 -3.40 1.89
N GLY A 184 0.69 -3.15 3.08
CA GLY A 184 1.22 -1.86 3.46
C GLY A 184 2.57 -1.97 4.15
N MET A 185 3.40 -0.95 3.98
CA MET A 185 4.72 -0.85 4.60
C MET A 185 4.79 0.32 5.57
N SER A 186 5.34 0.11 6.77
CA SER A 186 5.53 1.16 7.79
C SER A 186 4.19 1.84 8.12
N ASN A 187 4.05 3.15 8.00
CA ASN A 187 2.77 3.86 8.15
C ASN A 187 1.65 3.29 7.25
N GLY A 188 1.98 2.83 6.03
CA GLY A 188 1.04 2.07 5.18
C GLY A 188 0.66 0.70 5.76
N GLY A 189 1.57 0.06 6.51
CA GLY A 189 1.30 -1.19 7.23
C GLY A 189 0.33 -0.97 8.40
N MET A 190 0.48 0.13 9.14
CA MET A 190 -0.48 0.55 10.17
C MET A 190 -1.87 0.75 9.57
N MET A 191 -1.94 1.41 8.41
CA MET A 191 -3.18 1.63 7.66
C MET A 191 -3.77 0.32 7.14
N ALA A 192 -2.94 -0.62 6.64
CA ALA A 192 -3.41 -1.93 6.18
C ALA A 192 -4.06 -2.72 7.32
N GLN A 193 -3.46 -2.72 8.50
CA GLN A 193 -4.05 -3.35 9.70
C GLN A 193 -5.36 -2.66 10.10
N ALA A 194 -5.42 -1.33 10.07
CA ALA A 194 -6.63 -0.57 10.37
C ALA A 194 -7.77 -0.87 9.39
N LEU A 195 -7.47 -1.00 8.09
CA LEU A 195 -8.43 -1.42 7.07
C LEU A 195 -8.94 -2.84 7.30
N ALA A 196 -8.06 -3.78 7.68
CA ALA A 196 -8.45 -5.13 8.04
C ALA A 196 -9.41 -5.15 9.24
N CYS A 197 -9.18 -4.30 10.24
CA CYS A 197 -10.06 -4.16 11.38
C CYS A 197 -11.41 -3.54 11.01
N LYS A 198 -11.41 -2.50 10.19
CA LYS A 198 -12.63 -1.77 9.84
C LYS A 198 -13.50 -2.50 8.83
N TYR A 199 -12.87 -3.21 7.89
CA TYR A 199 -13.52 -3.86 6.75
C TYR A 199 -13.06 -5.31 6.55
N PRO A 200 -13.06 -6.18 7.58
CA PRO A 200 -12.46 -7.52 7.50
C PRO A 200 -13.06 -8.39 6.41
N SER A 201 -14.34 -8.21 6.09
CA SER A 201 -15.03 -9.01 5.05
C SER A 201 -14.67 -8.60 3.61
N ILE A 202 -13.91 -7.53 3.41
CA ILE A 202 -13.51 -7.06 2.08
C ILE A 202 -12.27 -7.81 1.59
N PHE A 203 -11.34 -8.12 2.51
CA PHE A 203 -10.03 -8.60 2.17
C PHE A 203 -9.93 -10.12 2.29
N LYS A 204 -9.35 -10.75 1.28
CA LYS A 204 -8.95 -12.15 1.31
C LYS A 204 -7.69 -12.36 2.13
N GLY A 205 -6.78 -11.39 2.10
CA GLY A 205 -5.56 -11.39 2.87
C GLY A 205 -4.97 -9.99 3.01
N VAL A 206 -4.34 -9.75 4.15
CA VAL A 206 -3.71 -8.46 4.49
C VAL A 206 -2.29 -8.70 4.97
N VAL A 207 -1.36 -7.90 4.49
CA VAL A 207 0.05 -7.95 4.88
C VAL A 207 0.46 -6.61 5.46
N ASN A 208 0.93 -6.64 6.70
CA ASN A 208 1.52 -5.50 7.39
C ASN A 208 3.05 -5.71 7.47
N VAL A 209 3.80 -4.87 6.78
CA VAL A 209 5.25 -4.90 6.76
C VAL A 209 5.78 -3.75 7.61
N VAL A 210 6.47 -4.06 8.71
CA VAL A 210 7.10 -3.13 9.66
C VAL A 210 6.21 -1.96 10.10
N GLY A 211 4.90 -2.22 10.26
CA GLY A 211 3.87 -1.22 10.56
C GLY A 211 3.18 -1.48 11.89
N MET A 212 3.93 -1.70 12.99
CA MET A 212 3.31 -1.87 14.30
C MET A 212 2.49 -0.63 14.65
N GLN A 213 1.23 -0.83 15.05
CA GLN A 213 0.39 0.29 15.51
C GLN A 213 0.86 0.79 16.87
N GLN A 214 0.56 2.04 17.19
CA GLN A 214 0.92 2.63 18.47
C GLN A 214 0.34 1.80 19.63
N LYS A 215 1.08 1.75 20.71
CA LYS A 215 0.73 1.01 21.92
C LYS A 215 -0.71 1.30 22.36
N ASP A 216 -1.44 0.26 22.70
CA ASP A 216 -2.85 0.30 23.12
C ASP A 216 -3.84 0.84 22.04
N LEU A 217 -3.37 1.13 20.84
CA LEU A 217 -4.21 1.52 19.71
C LEU A 217 -4.28 0.42 18.64
N SER A 218 -3.56 -0.68 18.83
CA SER A 218 -3.62 -1.83 17.95
C SER A 218 -5.03 -2.42 17.93
N CYS A 219 -5.61 -2.49 16.73
CA CYS A 219 -6.97 -2.95 16.58
C CYS A 219 -7.04 -4.48 16.36
N ILE A 220 -8.18 -5.05 16.74
CA ILE A 220 -8.51 -6.45 16.50
C ILE A 220 -9.82 -6.48 15.70
N PRO A 221 -9.85 -7.13 14.50
CA PRO A 221 -11.08 -7.19 13.70
C PRO A 221 -12.14 -8.10 14.32
N ASP A 222 -13.40 -7.78 14.07
CA ASP A 222 -14.55 -8.56 14.57
C ASP A 222 -14.81 -9.83 13.75
N LYS A 223 -14.23 -9.94 12.56
CA LYS A 223 -14.36 -11.11 11.68
C LYS A 223 -13.00 -11.59 11.20
N PRO A 224 -12.85 -12.90 11.00
CA PRO A 224 -11.59 -13.48 10.55
C PRO A 224 -11.17 -12.99 9.15
N VAL A 225 -9.89 -12.66 9.02
CA VAL A 225 -9.19 -12.33 7.77
C VAL A 225 -7.80 -12.93 7.83
N ASN A 226 -7.28 -13.41 6.70
CA ASN A 226 -5.88 -13.84 6.63
C ASN A 226 -4.95 -12.65 6.87
N PHE A 227 -4.00 -12.80 7.77
CA PHE A 227 -3.13 -11.70 8.16
C PHE A 227 -1.68 -12.16 8.28
N ILE A 228 -0.78 -11.40 7.66
CA ILE A 228 0.65 -11.56 7.81
C ILE A 228 1.21 -10.27 8.39
N ILE A 229 1.95 -10.36 9.48
CA ILE A 229 2.69 -9.26 10.06
C ILE A 229 4.19 -9.59 10.03
N TYR A 230 4.98 -8.67 9.48
CA TYR A 230 6.43 -8.78 9.39
C TYR A 230 7.08 -7.66 10.20
N GLY A 231 8.08 -8.01 11.00
CA GLY A 231 8.92 -7.09 11.75
C GLY A 231 10.41 -7.44 11.61
N SER A 232 11.27 -6.56 12.10
CA SER A 232 12.70 -6.83 12.23
C SER A 232 13.17 -6.34 13.59
N ILE A 233 13.87 -7.20 14.34
CA ILE A 233 14.46 -6.82 15.64
C ILE A 233 15.51 -5.70 15.50
N LYS A 234 16.02 -5.47 14.29
CA LYS A 234 16.95 -4.37 13.97
C LYS A 234 16.22 -3.05 13.68
N ASP A 235 14.88 -3.06 13.56
CA ASP A 235 14.10 -1.85 13.34
C ASP A 235 14.04 -1.04 14.63
N THR A 236 14.66 0.14 14.62
CA THR A 236 14.65 1.09 15.73
C THR A 236 13.61 2.18 15.58
N VAL A 237 12.97 2.28 14.43
CA VAL A 237 11.95 3.30 14.11
C VAL A 237 10.55 2.79 14.44
N VAL A 238 10.22 1.57 14.01
CA VAL A 238 8.97 0.87 14.36
C VAL A 238 9.31 -0.52 14.90
N PRO A 239 9.90 -0.60 16.10
CA PRO A 239 10.36 -1.87 16.65
C PRO A 239 9.19 -2.85 16.87
N PRO A 240 9.36 -4.13 16.47
CA PRO A 240 8.34 -5.15 16.66
C PRO A 240 8.28 -5.73 18.08
N ILE A 241 9.18 -5.28 18.95
CA ILE A 241 9.30 -5.73 20.35
C ILE A 241 9.03 -4.58 21.31
N ASN A 242 8.80 -4.89 22.57
CA ASN A 242 8.45 -3.88 23.60
C ASN A 242 9.68 -3.03 24.04
N ILE A 243 10.14 -2.16 23.14
CA ILE A 243 11.18 -1.17 23.42
C ILE A 243 10.73 0.21 22.96
N LYS A 244 11.33 1.25 23.52
CA LYS A 244 11.15 2.63 23.05
C LYS A 244 11.82 2.77 21.68
N ALA A 245 11.06 3.27 20.69
CA ALA A 245 11.57 3.60 19.38
C ALA A 245 12.60 4.74 19.43
N SER A 246 13.40 4.87 18.38
CA SER A 246 14.45 5.91 18.31
C SER A 246 13.91 7.33 18.36
N ASP A 247 12.67 7.55 17.88
CA ASP A 247 11.93 8.80 17.92
C ASP A 247 11.13 9.01 19.24
N GLY A 248 11.21 8.04 20.14
CA GLY A 248 10.54 8.10 21.44
C GLY A 248 9.12 7.54 21.46
N TYR A 249 8.65 6.93 20.38
CA TYR A 249 7.30 6.35 20.29
C TYR A 249 7.27 4.95 20.90
N PHE A 250 6.07 4.51 21.29
CA PHE A 250 5.79 3.18 21.80
C PHE A 250 4.81 2.47 20.86
N TYR A 251 5.18 1.28 20.42
CA TYR A 251 4.36 0.46 19.52
C TYR A 251 3.88 -0.79 20.23
N GLU A 252 2.76 -1.32 19.76
CA GLU A 252 2.28 -2.63 20.17
C GLU A 252 3.24 -3.70 19.68
N PRO A 253 3.75 -4.60 20.55
CA PRO A 253 4.60 -5.69 20.11
C PRO A 253 3.92 -6.54 19.03
N MET A 254 4.67 -6.97 18.04
CA MET A 254 4.17 -7.82 16.95
C MET A 254 3.57 -9.11 17.48
N GLU A 255 4.20 -9.73 18.47
CA GLU A 255 3.75 -10.96 19.09
C GLU A 255 2.40 -10.78 19.81
N ASP A 256 2.21 -9.65 20.50
CA ASP A 256 0.94 -9.34 21.18
C ASP A 256 -0.19 -9.19 20.15
N THR A 257 0.08 -8.51 19.02
CA THR A 257 -0.88 -8.44 17.90
C THR A 257 -1.19 -9.83 17.33
N PHE A 258 -0.17 -10.65 17.08
CA PHE A 258 -0.33 -12.02 16.58
C PHE A 258 -1.20 -12.87 17.52
N HIS A 259 -0.92 -12.85 18.82
CA HIS A 259 -1.68 -13.60 19.78
C HIS A 259 -3.12 -13.08 19.98
N ALA A 260 -3.30 -11.76 19.99
CA ALA A 260 -4.61 -11.16 20.12
C ALA A 260 -5.53 -11.54 18.95
N TRP A 261 -5.03 -11.50 17.71
CA TRP A 261 -5.79 -11.89 16.52
C TRP A 261 -6.02 -13.41 16.48
N SER A 262 -5.00 -14.21 16.82
CA SER A 262 -5.13 -15.67 16.88
C SER A 262 -6.20 -16.12 17.89
N LYS A 263 -6.24 -15.46 19.06
CA LYS A 263 -7.26 -15.68 20.07
C LYS A 263 -8.65 -15.25 19.61
N GLN A 264 -8.76 -14.08 18.99
CA GLN A 264 -10.02 -13.55 18.47
C GLN A 264 -10.64 -14.48 17.42
N PHE A 265 -9.80 -15.08 16.58
CA PHE A 265 -10.24 -16.00 15.52
C PHE A 265 -10.28 -17.45 15.95
N GLU A 266 -10.08 -17.73 17.26
CA GLU A 266 -10.16 -19.07 17.85
C GLU A 266 -9.28 -20.09 17.13
N CYS A 267 -8.02 -19.67 16.81
CA CYS A 267 -7.06 -20.57 16.19
C CYS A 267 -6.67 -21.70 17.15
N GLN A 268 -6.63 -22.95 16.66
CA GLN A 268 -6.40 -24.13 17.51
C GLN A 268 -4.92 -24.50 17.60
N TYR A 269 -4.15 -24.18 16.57
CA TYR A 269 -2.74 -24.53 16.51
C TYR A 269 -1.87 -23.31 16.29
N ILE A 270 -0.78 -23.23 17.06
CA ILE A 270 0.29 -22.27 16.84
C ILE A 270 1.54 -23.10 16.57
N GLN A 271 2.11 -22.94 15.38
CA GLN A 271 3.35 -23.56 14.97
C GLN A 271 4.45 -22.50 14.92
N GLN A 272 5.53 -22.72 15.65
CA GLN A 272 6.75 -21.94 15.57
C GLN A 272 7.78 -22.68 14.72
N SER A 273 8.47 -21.97 13.85
CA SER A 273 9.58 -22.49 13.07
C SER A 273 10.61 -21.38 12.84
N SER A 274 11.88 -21.75 12.78
CA SER A 274 12.93 -20.86 12.32
C SER A 274 13.42 -21.31 10.94
N PHE A 275 13.78 -20.37 10.09
CA PHE A 275 14.39 -20.66 8.80
C PHE A 275 15.46 -19.62 8.49
N ASN A 276 16.48 -20.02 7.75
CA ASN A 276 17.57 -19.15 7.37
C ASN A 276 17.53 -18.90 5.86
N LEU A 277 17.35 -17.63 5.48
CA LEU A 277 17.41 -17.12 4.11
C LEU A 277 18.40 -15.96 4.07
N ASN A 278 19.68 -16.20 4.44
CA ASN A 278 20.72 -15.19 4.65
C ASN A 278 20.62 -14.39 5.97
N ASP A 279 19.47 -14.39 6.63
CA ASP A 279 19.21 -13.89 7.97
C ASP A 279 18.39 -14.94 8.74
N ASP A 280 18.45 -14.92 10.05
CA ASP A 280 17.65 -15.79 10.89
C ASP A 280 16.24 -15.21 10.97
N PHE A 281 15.24 -15.98 10.54
CA PHE A 281 13.83 -15.65 10.65
C PHE A 281 13.15 -16.55 11.65
N GLU A 282 12.35 -15.95 12.51
CA GLU A 282 11.36 -16.63 13.32
C GLU A 282 9.99 -16.48 12.69
N LYS A 283 9.30 -17.60 12.49
CA LYS A 283 7.96 -17.64 11.89
C LYS A 283 7.00 -18.32 12.84
N ASN A 284 5.93 -17.63 13.20
CA ASN A 284 4.79 -18.20 13.90
C ASN A 284 3.59 -18.27 12.96
N ILE A 285 2.90 -19.40 12.95
CA ILE A 285 1.67 -19.61 12.18
C ILE A 285 0.59 -20.06 13.15
N ALA A 286 -0.50 -19.30 13.21
CA ALA A 286 -1.74 -19.73 13.82
C ALA A 286 -2.70 -20.25 12.75
N SER A 287 -3.19 -21.48 12.90
CA SER A 287 -4.05 -22.17 11.93
C SER A 287 -5.24 -22.84 12.60
N ASP A 288 -6.10 -23.44 11.77
CA ASP A 288 -7.41 -23.99 12.19
C ASP A 288 -8.24 -22.92 12.91
N CYS A 289 -8.17 -21.72 12.40
CA CYS A 289 -8.95 -20.58 12.88
C CYS A 289 -10.36 -20.60 12.29
N LYS A 290 -11.30 -19.83 12.86
CA LYS A 290 -12.60 -19.58 12.25
C LYS A 290 -12.44 -19.17 10.77
N ASN A 291 -13.33 -19.67 9.92
CA ASN A 291 -13.36 -19.44 8.47
C ASN A 291 -12.07 -19.88 7.71
N ASN A 292 -11.31 -20.81 8.29
CA ASN A 292 -10.06 -21.33 7.71
C ASN A 292 -9.03 -20.24 7.37
N VAL A 293 -9.01 -19.15 8.11
CA VAL A 293 -7.96 -18.13 7.97
C VAL A 293 -6.67 -18.55 8.67
N GLN A 294 -5.58 -17.88 8.33
CA GLN A 294 -4.29 -18.04 9.01
C GLN A 294 -3.78 -16.67 9.45
N ILE A 295 -3.11 -16.65 10.59
CA ILE A 295 -2.34 -15.52 11.09
C ILE A 295 -0.87 -15.92 11.09
N ILE A 296 -0.02 -15.10 10.51
CA ILE A 296 1.40 -15.37 10.40
C ILE A 296 2.18 -14.16 10.93
N SER A 297 3.13 -14.41 11.83
CA SER A 297 4.15 -13.43 12.16
C SER A 297 5.51 -13.87 11.64
N LEU A 298 6.30 -12.91 11.16
CA LEU A 298 7.65 -13.09 10.65
C LEU A 298 8.57 -12.07 11.34
N LEU A 299 9.55 -12.53 12.10
CA LEU A 299 10.49 -11.68 12.83
C LEU A 299 11.93 -11.94 12.38
#